data_209d6296e8f677434c65cea0b2810f34
#
_entry.id   209d6296e8f677434c65cea0b2810f34
#
_cell.length_a   1.000
_cell.length_b   1.000
_cell.length_c   1.000
_cell.angle_alpha   90.00
_cell.angle_beta   90.00
_cell.angle_gamma   90.00
#
_symmetry.space_group_name_H-M   'P 1'
#
loop_
_entity.id
_entity.type
_entity.pdbx_description
1 polymer ?
#
loop_
_entity_poly.entity_id
_entity_poly.type
_entity_poly.pdbx_seq_one_letter_code
_entity_poly.pdbx_strand_id
1 'polypeptide(L)'
;MPINLKWRFNRRIMKEFKSNGKVYLVGAGPGDPELITLKGYEILKKSDVIIFDGLVNQELLRYTSKDSIKIFIGESRHENRITQDEVNNLMIFYASQNKIIVRLKGGDPFIFGRGGEEAIALNNAGIEWEVIPGISSGIAVPAYAGIPLTHRGVSSSVAFITGHGCGSKDKPVDIKKIASSVDTLVIFMGIGKLSIIVNELLNNGIPESTPVAIIEKGTCSDQRILIGTLENILNLSVDIKYPALIIIGEVVKLREEMLQQPVSLNKSNELFHNYKDFNEVLTYIS
;
A
#
# COMPACT_ATOMS: atom_id res chain seq x y z
N MET A 1 10.88 18.77 -23.05
CA MET A 1 11.68 19.78 -22.31
C MET A 1 11.51 19.53 -20.84
N PRO A 2 12.58 19.27 -20.07
CA PRO A 2 12.47 19.12 -18.62
C PRO A 2 12.18 20.50 -18.00
N ILE A 3 11.04 20.61 -17.32
CA ILE A 3 10.67 21.82 -16.58
C ILE A 3 11.56 21.88 -15.34
N ASN A 4 12.49 22.82 -15.33
CA ASN A 4 13.44 23.05 -14.24
C ASN A 4 12.73 23.85 -13.14
N LEU A 5 11.97 23.16 -12.27
CA LEU A 5 11.16 23.75 -11.18
C LEU A 5 12.01 23.99 -9.93
N LYS A 6 12.95 24.93 -9.97
CA LYS A 6 13.53 25.51 -8.75
C LYS A 6 12.57 26.58 -8.18
N TRP A 7 11.47 26.15 -7.57
CA TRP A 7 10.57 27.04 -6.86
C TRP A 7 11.08 27.27 -5.43
N ARG A 8 11.66 28.45 -5.17
CA ARG A 8 11.87 28.95 -3.80
C ARG A 8 10.53 29.51 -3.30
N PHE A 9 9.75 28.70 -2.60
CA PHE A 9 8.52 29.16 -1.95
C PHE A 9 8.84 30.10 -0.80
N ASN A 10 8.35 31.32 -0.87
CA ASN A 10 8.49 32.31 0.20
C ASN A 10 7.38 32.08 1.23
N ARG A 11 7.72 31.45 2.38
CA ARG A 11 6.81 31.11 3.48
C ARG A 11 5.97 32.27 4.03
N ARG A 12 6.36 33.53 3.72
CA ARG A 12 5.71 34.73 4.24
C ARG A 12 4.44 35.11 3.49
N ILE A 13 4.28 34.66 2.24
CA ILE A 13 3.13 35.00 1.36
C ILE A 13 1.92 34.07 1.60
N MET A 14 2.14 32.86 2.17
CA MET A 14 1.10 31.83 2.28
C MET A 14 0.12 32.00 3.45
N LYS A 15 0.38 32.92 4.39
CA LYS A 15 -0.48 33.08 5.59
C LYS A 15 -1.80 33.84 5.36
N GLU A 16 -2.01 34.44 4.17
CA GLU A 16 -3.18 35.29 3.90
C GLU A 16 -4.18 34.71 2.88
N PHE A 17 -3.86 33.58 2.25
CA PHE A 17 -4.78 32.95 1.29
C PHE A 17 -5.67 31.90 1.97
N LYS A 18 -6.94 32.24 2.22
CA LYS A 18 -7.97 31.21 2.43
C LYS A 18 -8.18 30.47 1.12
N SER A 19 -7.47 29.33 0.94
CA SER A 19 -7.70 28.44 -0.18
C SER A 19 -8.97 27.64 0.08
N ASN A 20 -9.86 27.57 -0.89
CA ASN A 20 -11.01 26.64 -0.89
C ASN A 20 -10.63 25.27 -1.52
N GLY A 21 -9.38 25.07 -1.88
CA GLY A 21 -8.88 23.80 -2.38
C GLY A 21 -8.74 22.78 -1.28
N LYS A 22 -8.92 21.51 -1.63
CA LYS A 22 -8.86 20.39 -0.67
C LYS A 22 -8.01 19.26 -1.22
N VAL A 23 -7.22 18.64 -0.35
CA VAL A 23 -6.39 17.47 -0.69
C VAL A 23 -6.99 16.22 -0.05
N TYR A 24 -7.19 15.19 -0.85
CA TYR A 24 -7.58 13.87 -0.39
C TYR A 24 -6.38 12.92 -0.50
N LEU A 25 -5.94 12.37 0.64
CA LEU A 25 -4.95 11.30 0.68
C LEU A 25 -5.71 9.97 0.53
N VAL A 26 -5.71 9.39 -0.67
CA VAL A 26 -6.57 8.26 -1.02
C VAL A 26 -5.73 6.99 -1.15
N GLY A 27 -6.13 5.93 -0.45
CA GLY A 27 -5.59 4.60 -0.65
C GLY A 27 -6.16 3.97 -1.92
N ALA A 28 -5.27 3.58 -2.82
CA ALA A 28 -5.58 2.92 -4.09
C ALA A 28 -5.85 1.42 -3.96
N GLY A 29 -5.60 0.84 -2.77
CA GLY A 29 -5.53 -0.61 -2.63
C GLY A 29 -4.19 -1.19 -3.07
N PRO A 30 -4.03 -2.53 -2.98
CA PRO A 30 -2.72 -3.19 -3.09
C PRO A 30 -2.27 -3.53 -4.52
N GLY A 31 -3.13 -3.39 -5.53
CA GLY A 31 -2.84 -3.75 -6.93
C GLY A 31 -4.10 -3.97 -7.75
N ASP A 32 -5.01 -4.81 -7.29
CA ASP A 32 -6.34 -5.00 -7.90
C ASP A 32 -7.13 -3.69 -7.82
N PRO A 33 -7.56 -3.09 -8.97
CA PRO A 33 -8.29 -1.83 -8.98
C PRO A 33 -9.68 -1.94 -8.32
N GLU A 34 -10.27 -3.13 -8.25
CA GLU A 34 -11.56 -3.36 -7.59
C GLU A 34 -11.48 -3.24 -6.06
N LEU A 35 -10.27 -3.24 -5.50
CA LEU A 35 -10.04 -3.06 -4.07
C LEU A 35 -9.96 -1.57 -3.64
N ILE A 36 -10.27 -0.65 -4.52
CA ILE A 36 -10.48 0.74 -4.13
C ILE A 36 -11.78 0.86 -3.32
N THR A 37 -11.78 1.72 -2.30
CA THR A 37 -13.01 1.98 -1.56
C THR A 37 -13.99 2.79 -2.40
N LEU A 38 -15.30 2.61 -2.19
CA LEU A 38 -16.34 3.41 -2.86
C LEU A 38 -16.11 4.91 -2.69
N LYS A 39 -15.71 5.34 -1.48
CA LYS A 39 -15.39 6.74 -1.22
C LYS A 39 -14.18 7.21 -2.03
N GLY A 40 -13.14 6.40 -2.14
CA GLY A 40 -11.96 6.69 -2.97
C GLY A 40 -12.33 6.83 -4.44
N TYR A 41 -13.11 5.90 -4.97
CA TYR A 41 -13.63 5.95 -6.34
C TYR A 41 -14.43 7.23 -6.63
N GLU A 42 -15.36 7.61 -5.75
CA GLU A 42 -16.17 8.83 -5.94
C GLU A 42 -15.33 10.12 -5.89
N ILE A 43 -14.27 10.15 -5.09
CA ILE A 43 -13.36 11.30 -5.05
C ILE A 43 -12.47 11.35 -6.30
N LEU A 44 -12.00 10.22 -6.81
CA LEU A 44 -11.25 10.17 -8.08
C LEU A 44 -12.04 10.79 -9.22
N LYS A 45 -13.33 10.52 -9.32
CA LYS A 45 -14.22 11.09 -10.37
C LYS A 45 -14.32 12.61 -10.32
N LYS A 46 -14.20 13.19 -9.13
CA LYS A 46 -14.39 14.64 -8.87
C LYS A 46 -13.07 15.41 -8.81
N SER A 47 -11.94 14.73 -8.93
CA SER A 47 -10.63 15.37 -8.77
C SER A 47 -10.21 16.20 -9.98
N ASP A 48 -9.64 17.38 -9.72
CA ASP A 48 -9.01 18.23 -10.74
C ASP A 48 -7.57 17.80 -11.02
N VAL A 49 -6.88 17.30 -9.96
CA VAL A 49 -5.48 16.89 -10.03
C VAL A 49 -5.29 15.58 -9.31
N ILE A 50 -4.63 14.63 -9.95
CA ILE A 50 -4.24 13.35 -9.37
C ILE A 50 -2.71 13.26 -9.34
N ILE A 51 -2.15 13.08 -8.13
CA ILE A 51 -0.72 12.86 -7.92
C ILE A 51 -0.55 11.41 -7.45
N PHE A 52 0.16 10.58 -8.21
CA PHE A 52 0.25 9.14 -7.95
C PHE A 52 1.67 8.59 -8.17
N ASP A 53 1.98 7.48 -7.50
CA ASP A 53 3.27 6.78 -7.57
C ASP A 53 3.18 5.46 -8.35
N GLY A 54 4.32 4.81 -8.56
CA GLY A 54 4.43 3.59 -9.37
C GLY A 54 3.79 2.33 -8.78
N LEU A 55 3.34 2.36 -7.52
CA LEU A 55 2.62 1.23 -6.91
C LEU A 55 1.12 1.29 -7.15
N VAL A 56 0.62 2.41 -7.66
CA VAL A 56 -0.79 2.58 -8.00
C VAL A 56 -1.10 1.87 -9.32
N ASN A 57 -2.13 1.04 -9.33
CA ASN A 57 -2.62 0.45 -10.58
C ASN A 57 -3.19 1.57 -11.47
N GLN A 58 -2.60 1.74 -12.65
CA GLN A 58 -2.96 2.82 -13.57
C GLN A 58 -4.37 2.68 -14.15
N GLU A 59 -5.00 1.51 -14.05
CA GLU A 59 -6.40 1.33 -14.45
C GLU A 59 -7.34 2.25 -13.65
N LEU A 60 -7.00 2.57 -12.40
CA LEU A 60 -7.76 3.52 -11.60
C LEU A 60 -7.84 4.92 -12.22
N LEU A 61 -6.86 5.30 -13.06
CA LEU A 61 -6.87 6.59 -13.74
C LEU A 61 -7.97 6.70 -14.81
N ARG A 62 -8.58 5.58 -15.22
CA ARG A 62 -9.74 5.57 -16.12
C ARG A 62 -11.00 6.13 -15.48
N TYR A 63 -11.07 6.10 -14.15
CA TYR A 63 -12.21 6.62 -13.38
C TYR A 63 -12.12 8.12 -13.11
N THR A 64 -11.01 8.76 -13.46
CA THR A 64 -10.84 10.20 -13.26
C THR A 64 -11.49 10.98 -14.41
N SER A 65 -11.81 12.27 -14.20
CA SER A 65 -12.25 13.14 -15.28
C SER A 65 -11.20 13.20 -16.40
N LYS A 66 -11.67 13.37 -17.65
CA LYS A 66 -10.78 13.56 -18.81
C LYS A 66 -9.94 14.84 -18.68
N ASP A 67 -10.49 15.85 -18.02
CA ASP A 67 -9.85 17.15 -17.81
C ASP A 67 -8.91 17.18 -16.60
N SER A 68 -8.87 16.10 -15.80
CA SER A 68 -7.99 16.00 -14.64
C SER A 68 -6.52 15.98 -15.06
N ILE A 69 -5.72 16.76 -14.35
CA ILE A 69 -4.25 16.75 -14.48
C ILE A 69 -3.71 15.51 -13.76
N LYS A 70 -2.99 14.65 -14.46
CA LYS A 70 -2.39 13.43 -13.93
C LYS A 70 -0.88 13.61 -13.78
N ILE A 71 -0.38 13.53 -12.55
CA ILE A 71 1.04 13.77 -12.22
C ILE A 71 1.62 12.48 -11.64
N PHE A 72 2.48 11.84 -12.42
CA PHE A 72 3.27 10.69 -11.96
C PHE A 72 4.52 11.17 -11.23
N ILE A 73 4.73 10.73 -10.00
CA ILE A 73 5.86 11.15 -9.17
C ILE A 73 7.02 10.13 -9.13
N GLY A 74 6.98 9.14 -10.01
CA GLY A 74 8.03 8.16 -10.18
C GLY A 74 7.93 6.95 -9.25
N GLU A 75 8.83 6.01 -9.46
CA GLU A 75 9.03 4.85 -8.60
C GLU A 75 10.10 5.15 -7.55
N SER A 76 9.97 4.54 -6.37
CA SER A 76 10.83 4.83 -5.22
C SER A 76 12.32 4.51 -5.40
N ARG A 77 12.74 3.92 -6.54
CA ARG A 77 14.10 3.40 -6.79
C ARG A 77 14.88 4.08 -7.93
N HIS A 78 14.28 5.04 -8.65
CA HIS A 78 14.98 5.71 -9.75
C HIS A 78 15.72 6.97 -9.30
N GLU A 79 16.87 7.25 -9.92
CA GLU A 79 17.75 8.39 -9.62
C GLU A 79 17.07 9.77 -9.78
N ASN A 80 16.04 9.86 -10.61
CA ASN A 80 15.25 11.08 -10.83
C ASN A 80 13.98 11.15 -9.97
N ARG A 81 14.03 10.62 -8.75
CA ARG A 81 12.92 10.60 -7.83
C ARG A 81 12.57 12.01 -7.36
N ILE A 82 11.29 12.37 -7.48
CA ILE A 82 10.72 13.54 -6.81
C ILE A 82 10.82 13.33 -5.29
N THR A 83 11.38 14.29 -4.58
CA THR A 83 11.51 14.24 -3.11
C THR A 83 10.15 14.38 -2.44
N GLN A 84 10.03 13.95 -1.16
CA GLN A 84 8.78 14.13 -0.42
C GLN A 84 8.40 15.60 -0.27
N ASP A 85 9.37 16.49 -0.12
CA ASP A 85 9.12 17.93 -0.04
C ASP A 85 8.57 18.48 -1.37
N GLU A 86 9.06 17.99 -2.50
CA GLU A 86 8.51 18.35 -3.81
C GLU A 86 7.07 17.83 -3.99
N VAL A 87 6.77 16.62 -3.54
CA VAL A 87 5.39 16.09 -3.52
C VAL A 87 4.47 16.95 -2.66
N ASN A 88 4.92 17.31 -1.45
CA ASN A 88 4.18 18.18 -0.56
C ASN A 88 3.91 19.56 -1.21
N ASN A 89 4.93 20.13 -1.84
CA ASN A 89 4.82 21.40 -2.53
C ASN A 89 3.86 21.36 -3.73
N LEU A 90 3.83 20.25 -4.47
CA LEU A 90 2.86 20.06 -5.57
C LEU A 90 1.42 20.06 -5.04
N MET A 91 1.14 19.33 -3.97
CA MET A 91 -0.19 19.31 -3.35
C MET A 91 -0.63 20.70 -2.90
N ILE A 92 0.25 21.41 -2.17
CA ILE A 92 -0.01 22.77 -1.67
C ILE A 92 -0.23 23.76 -2.83
N PHE A 93 0.60 23.67 -3.87
CA PHE A 93 0.50 24.54 -5.05
C PHE A 93 -0.86 24.42 -5.73
N TYR A 94 -1.32 23.22 -6.04
CA TYR A 94 -2.61 23.03 -6.69
C TYR A 94 -3.79 23.34 -5.76
N ALA A 95 -3.69 23.03 -4.48
CA ALA A 95 -4.72 23.38 -3.51
C ALA A 95 -4.89 24.91 -3.39
N SER A 96 -3.78 25.68 -3.43
CA SER A 96 -3.84 27.13 -3.42
C SER A 96 -4.59 27.75 -4.62
N GLN A 97 -4.80 26.99 -5.68
CA GLN A 97 -5.60 27.36 -6.86
C GLN A 97 -7.08 26.94 -6.74
N ASN A 98 -7.57 26.64 -5.54
CA ASN A 98 -8.93 26.17 -5.24
C ASN A 98 -9.33 24.87 -5.97
N LYS A 99 -8.36 23.96 -6.18
CA LYS A 99 -8.58 22.68 -6.84
C LYS A 99 -8.81 21.56 -5.85
N ILE A 100 -9.51 20.51 -6.31
CA ILE A 100 -9.64 19.23 -5.60
C ILE A 100 -8.49 18.33 -6.03
N ILE A 101 -7.59 18.02 -5.10
CA ILE A 101 -6.42 17.20 -5.35
C ILE A 101 -6.62 15.81 -4.74
N VAL A 102 -6.32 14.78 -5.50
CA VAL A 102 -6.16 13.42 -5.01
C VAL A 102 -4.69 13.05 -5.01
N ARG A 103 -4.14 12.81 -3.84
CA ARG A 103 -2.89 12.08 -3.67
C ARG A 103 -3.22 10.59 -3.58
N LEU A 104 -3.11 9.89 -4.71
CA LEU A 104 -3.43 8.47 -4.82
C LEU A 104 -2.19 7.64 -4.46
N LYS A 105 -2.31 6.75 -3.49
CA LYS A 105 -1.20 6.01 -2.85
C LYS A 105 -1.47 4.51 -2.88
N GLY A 106 -0.49 3.70 -3.26
CA GLY A 106 -0.62 2.24 -3.19
C GLY A 106 -0.93 1.77 -1.77
N GLY A 107 -1.85 0.80 -1.63
CA GLY A 107 -2.32 0.30 -0.34
C GLY A 107 -3.13 1.33 0.45
N ASP A 108 -2.74 1.57 1.69
CA ASP A 108 -3.31 2.55 2.60
C ASP A 108 -2.36 3.73 2.81
N PRO A 109 -2.85 4.99 2.87
CA PRO A 109 -2.01 6.17 3.03
C PRO A 109 -1.16 6.19 4.30
N PHE A 110 -1.63 5.58 5.39
CA PHE A 110 -1.01 5.64 6.72
C PHE A 110 -0.25 4.37 7.11
N ILE A 111 -0.32 3.30 6.30
CA ILE A 111 0.46 2.08 6.53
C ILE A 111 1.72 2.10 5.63
N PHE A 112 2.85 2.50 6.19
CA PHE A 112 4.14 2.68 5.51
C PHE A 112 4.09 3.54 4.23
N GLY A 113 3.01 4.36 4.09
CA GLY A 113 2.75 5.20 2.92
C GLY A 113 3.21 6.65 3.07
N ARG A 114 3.80 7.07 4.20
CA ARG A 114 4.23 8.46 4.49
C ARG A 114 3.08 9.49 4.48
N GLY A 115 1.83 9.05 4.46
CA GLY A 115 0.66 9.95 4.45
C GLY A 115 0.61 10.88 5.67
N GLY A 116 1.16 10.46 6.82
CA GLY A 116 1.28 11.32 8.00
C GLY A 116 2.19 12.52 7.77
N GLU A 117 3.30 12.36 7.03
CA GLU A 117 4.20 13.46 6.66
C GLU A 117 3.48 14.43 5.71
N GLU A 118 2.74 13.91 4.73
CA GLU A 118 1.93 14.69 3.78
C GLU A 118 0.85 15.49 4.52
N ALA A 119 0.13 14.86 5.44
CA ALA A 119 -0.91 15.51 6.25
C ALA A 119 -0.35 16.65 7.12
N ILE A 120 0.81 16.44 7.77
CA ILE A 120 1.49 17.46 8.56
C ILE A 120 1.89 18.65 7.67
N ALA A 121 2.44 18.39 6.49
CA ALA A 121 2.83 19.45 5.55
C ALA A 121 1.63 20.30 5.09
N LEU A 122 0.51 19.65 4.77
CA LEU A 122 -0.74 20.32 4.39
C LEU A 122 -1.31 21.16 5.54
N ASN A 123 -1.33 20.61 6.73
CA ASN A 123 -1.79 21.33 7.91
C ASN A 123 -0.93 22.58 8.20
N ASN A 124 0.39 22.45 8.10
CA ASN A 124 1.32 23.58 8.29
C ASN A 124 1.15 24.67 7.20
N ALA A 125 0.64 24.32 6.04
CA ALA A 125 0.32 25.24 4.95
C ALA A 125 -1.10 25.81 5.03
N GLY A 126 -1.92 25.39 6.00
CA GLY A 126 -3.32 25.81 6.15
C GLY A 126 -4.24 25.26 5.05
N ILE A 127 -3.87 24.15 4.42
CA ILE A 127 -4.66 23.48 3.40
C ILE A 127 -5.59 22.44 4.05
N GLU A 128 -6.87 22.48 3.68
CA GLU A 128 -7.83 21.46 4.10
C GLU A 128 -7.46 20.10 3.47
N TRP A 129 -7.47 19.06 4.29
CA TRP A 129 -7.20 17.71 3.82
C TRP A 129 -8.09 16.67 4.49
N GLU A 130 -8.20 15.52 3.84
CA GLU A 130 -8.95 14.36 4.33
C GLU A 130 -8.23 13.08 3.91
N VAL A 131 -8.15 12.10 4.82
CA VAL A 131 -7.66 10.76 4.48
C VAL A 131 -8.84 9.85 4.12
N ILE A 132 -8.68 9.11 3.03
CA ILE A 132 -9.59 8.04 2.64
C ILE A 132 -8.79 6.75 2.71
N PRO A 133 -9.04 5.89 3.71
CA PRO A 133 -8.34 4.64 3.86
C PRO A 133 -8.42 3.77 2.59
N GLY A 134 -7.39 2.99 2.37
CA GLY A 134 -7.36 1.94 1.37
C GLY A 134 -7.05 0.58 1.99
N ILE A 135 -7.25 -0.50 1.25
CA ILE A 135 -6.88 -1.82 1.72
C ILE A 135 -5.36 -1.95 1.66
N SER A 136 -4.72 -2.10 2.83
CA SER A 136 -3.28 -2.30 2.90
C SER A 136 -2.87 -3.62 2.24
N SER A 137 -1.73 -3.62 1.52
CA SER A 137 -1.15 -4.85 0.98
C SER A 137 -0.85 -5.88 2.07
N GLY A 138 -0.55 -5.44 3.30
CA GLY A 138 -0.35 -6.35 4.44
C GLY A 138 -1.57 -7.18 4.79
N ILE A 139 -2.77 -6.76 4.40
CA ILE A 139 -4.04 -7.47 4.64
C ILE A 139 -4.50 -8.19 3.38
N ALA A 140 -4.57 -7.49 2.25
CA ALA A 140 -5.15 -8.04 1.03
C ALA A 140 -4.26 -9.09 0.36
N VAL A 141 -2.95 -8.89 0.33
CA VAL A 141 -2.03 -9.80 -0.36
C VAL A 141 -2.01 -11.20 0.28
N PRO A 142 -1.93 -11.35 1.62
CA PRO A 142 -2.11 -12.65 2.26
C PRO A 142 -3.47 -13.29 1.96
N ALA A 143 -4.55 -12.51 2.01
CA ALA A 143 -5.90 -13.00 1.72
C ALA A 143 -6.02 -13.56 0.29
N TYR A 144 -5.51 -12.84 -0.70
CA TYR A 144 -5.46 -13.30 -2.10
C TYR A 144 -4.55 -14.51 -2.31
N ALA A 145 -3.56 -14.68 -1.45
CA ALA A 145 -2.70 -15.86 -1.43
C ALA A 145 -3.33 -17.04 -0.68
N GLY A 146 -4.52 -16.90 -0.09
CA GLY A 146 -5.15 -17.93 0.74
C GLY A 146 -4.44 -18.16 2.09
N ILE A 147 -3.80 -17.11 2.63
CA ILE A 147 -3.10 -17.17 3.92
C ILE A 147 -3.82 -16.25 4.91
N PRO A 148 -4.52 -16.77 5.92
CA PRO A 148 -5.12 -15.95 6.97
C PRO A 148 -4.03 -15.42 7.88
N LEU A 149 -4.07 -14.13 8.24
CA LEU A 149 -3.07 -13.56 9.18
C LEU A 149 -3.35 -13.95 10.62
N THR A 150 -4.60 -14.25 10.94
CA THR A 150 -5.03 -14.75 12.24
C THR A 150 -5.90 -15.98 12.05
N HIS A 151 -5.80 -16.94 12.98
CA HIS A 151 -6.64 -18.13 12.99
C HIS A 151 -6.77 -18.65 14.40
N ARG A 152 -7.99 -19.01 14.80
CA ARG A 152 -8.26 -19.54 16.14
C ARG A 152 -7.42 -20.79 16.41
N GLY A 153 -6.63 -20.77 17.48
CA GLY A 153 -5.75 -21.88 17.86
C GLY A 153 -4.39 -21.92 17.14
N VAL A 154 -4.13 -21.02 16.18
CA VAL A 154 -2.85 -20.93 15.45
C VAL A 154 -2.19 -19.56 15.61
N SER A 155 -2.93 -18.47 15.42
CA SER A 155 -2.40 -17.12 15.49
C SER A 155 -3.43 -16.14 16.04
N SER A 156 -3.08 -15.49 17.16
CA SER A 156 -3.89 -14.46 17.84
C SER A 156 -3.29 -13.06 17.73
N SER A 157 -2.09 -12.95 17.17
CA SER A 157 -1.36 -11.70 17.09
C SER A 157 -0.65 -11.53 15.74
N VAL A 158 -0.68 -10.30 15.20
CA VAL A 158 -0.02 -9.93 13.94
C VAL A 158 0.77 -8.65 14.12
N ALA A 159 2.00 -8.62 13.62
CA ALA A 159 2.77 -7.39 13.51
C ALA A 159 3.07 -7.05 12.05
N PHE A 160 2.87 -5.78 11.68
CA PHE A 160 3.34 -5.20 10.43
C PHE A 160 4.64 -4.45 10.69
N ILE A 161 5.70 -4.82 9.99
CA ILE A 161 6.99 -4.15 10.08
C ILE A 161 7.55 -3.81 8.70
N THR A 162 8.54 -2.92 8.67
CA THR A 162 9.31 -2.63 7.45
C THR A 162 10.69 -3.25 7.52
N GLY A 163 11.15 -3.84 6.43
CA GLY A 163 12.53 -4.32 6.29
C GLY A 163 13.56 -3.20 6.09
N HIS A 164 13.13 -1.95 5.96
CA HIS A 164 13.99 -0.78 5.91
C HIS A 164 13.85 0.02 7.19
N GLY A 165 14.98 0.60 7.69
CA GLY A 165 14.91 1.60 8.75
C GLY A 165 14.18 2.87 8.26
N CYS A 166 13.33 3.46 9.09
CA CYS A 166 12.59 4.68 8.75
C CYS A 166 13.40 5.93 9.13
N GLY A 167 13.85 6.69 8.11
CA GLY A 167 14.34 8.07 8.27
C GLY A 167 15.69 8.26 8.94
N SER A 168 16.06 9.53 9.21
CA SER A 168 17.37 9.97 9.73
C SER A 168 17.64 9.67 11.22
N LYS A 169 16.71 9.03 11.90
CA LYS A 169 16.84 8.50 13.27
C LYS A 169 16.59 6.99 13.24
N ASP A 170 17.20 6.32 12.30
CA ASP A 170 17.04 4.89 12.06
C ASP A 170 17.36 4.09 13.32
N LYS A 171 16.34 3.88 14.14
CA LYS A 171 16.35 2.69 15.00
C LYS A 171 15.92 1.55 14.09
N PRO A 172 16.81 0.60 13.79
CA PRO A 172 16.41 -0.61 13.09
C PRO A 172 15.26 -1.24 13.88
N VAL A 173 14.27 -1.73 13.17
CA VAL A 173 13.19 -2.51 13.80
C VAL A 173 13.87 -3.70 14.49
N ASP A 174 13.68 -3.85 15.78
CA ASP A 174 14.18 -5.00 16.55
C ASP A 174 13.31 -6.23 16.21
N ILE A 175 13.63 -6.84 15.09
CA ILE A 175 12.88 -7.99 14.54
C ILE A 175 12.86 -9.14 15.56
N LYS A 176 13.94 -9.32 16.34
CA LYS A 176 14.03 -10.32 17.38
C LYS A 176 12.90 -10.20 18.40
N LYS A 177 12.77 -9.00 19.00
CA LYS A 177 11.75 -8.78 20.04
C LYS A 177 10.34 -8.94 19.48
N ILE A 178 10.12 -8.47 18.26
CA ILE A 178 8.80 -8.56 17.65
C ILE A 178 8.47 -10.01 17.31
N ALA A 179 9.36 -10.73 16.64
CA ALA A 179 9.12 -12.11 16.22
C ALA A 179 8.89 -13.08 17.39
N SER A 180 9.51 -12.81 18.55
CA SER A 180 9.26 -13.61 19.77
C SER A 180 7.96 -13.26 20.51
N SER A 181 7.26 -12.18 20.08
CA SER A 181 6.09 -11.64 20.80
C SER A 181 4.80 -11.71 19.98
N VAL A 182 4.87 -12.13 18.71
CA VAL A 182 3.69 -12.26 17.85
C VAL A 182 3.70 -13.59 17.11
N ASP A 183 2.51 -14.09 16.78
CA ASP A 183 2.36 -15.37 16.07
C ASP A 183 2.57 -15.21 14.55
N THR A 184 2.22 -14.05 14.00
CA THR A 184 2.36 -13.76 12.57
C THR A 184 3.12 -12.45 12.35
N LEU A 185 4.17 -12.51 11.53
CA LEU A 185 4.95 -11.34 11.15
C LEU A 185 4.77 -11.07 9.66
N VAL A 186 4.39 -9.84 9.32
CA VAL A 186 4.23 -9.37 7.95
C VAL A 186 5.24 -8.26 7.68
N ILE A 187 6.16 -8.49 6.71
CA ILE A 187 7.28 -7.60 6.46
C ILE A 187 7.13 -6.92 5.11
N PHE A 188 6.96 -5.61 5.15
CA PHE A 188 6.97 -4.74 3.98
C PHE A 188 8.39 -4.37 3.58
N MET A 189 8.63 -4.16 2.29
CA MET A 189 9.94 -3.68 1.79
C MET A 189 11.13 -4.53 2.26
N GLY A 190 10.90 -5.82 2.57
CA GLY A 190 11.90 -6.70 3.15
C GLY A 190 12.73 -7.48 2.14
N ILE A 191 12.29 -7.59 0.88
CA ILE A 191 12.90 -8.52 -0.09
C ILE A 191 14.38 -8.23 -0.35
N GLY A 192 14.77 -6.97 -0.43
CA GLY A 192 16.17 -6.57 -0.61
C GLY A 192 17.07 -6.80 0.61
N LYS A 193 16.50 -7.19 1.76
CA LYS A 193 17.21 -7.52 3.01
C LYS A 193 16.81 -8.89 3.54
N LEU A 194 16.22 -9.75 2.71
CA LEU A 194 15.69 -11.05 3.12
C LEU A 194 16.75 -11.91 3.84
N SER A 195 17.97 -11.97 3.35
CA SER A 195 19.06 -12.72 3.98
C SER A 195 19.41 -12.20 5.39
N ILE A 196 19.39 -10.88 5.58
CA ILE A 196 19.64 -10.28 6.89
C ILE A 196 18.49 -10.64 7.85
N ILE A 197 17.24 -10.50 7.38
CA ILE A 197 16.04 -10.82 8.15
C ILE A 197 16.04 -12.30 8.61
N VAL A 198 16.29 -13.22 7.69
CA VAL A 198 16.31 -14.65 7.98
C VAL A 198 17.42 -14.97 8.99
N ASN A 199 18.64 -14.46 8.76
CA ASN A 199 19.76 -14.69 9.68
C ASN A 199 19.51 -14.11 11.07
N GLU A 200 18.90 -12.93 11.18
CA GLU A 200 18.53 -12.35 12.47
C GLU A 200 17.53 -13.21 13.21
N LEU A 201 16.51 -13.75 12.52
CA LEU A 201 15.51 -14.63 13.12
C LEU A 201 16.14 -15.93 13.62
N LEU A 202 16.94 -16.61 12.80
CA LEU A 202 17.62 -17.86 13.15
C LEU A 202 18.61 -17.68 14.30
N ASN A 203 19.45 -16.64 14.26
CA ASN A 203 20.40 -16.32 15.32
C ASN A 203 19.73 -15.98 16.67
N ASN A 204 18.44 -15.68 16.65
CA ASN A 204 17.65 -15.35 17.82
C ASN A 204 16.72 -16.50 18.26
N GLY A 205 16.95 -17.71 17.75
CA GLY A 205 16.30 -18.93 18.20
C GLY A 205 14.90 -19.17 17.62
N ILE A 206 14.50 -18.44 16.57
CA ILE A 206 13.31 -18.81 15.80
C ILE A 206 13.64 -20.10 15.03
N PRO A 207 12.79 -21.14 15.12
CA PRO A 207 13.08 -22.44 14.49
C PRO A 207 13.29 -22.34 12.98
N GLU A 208 14.25 -23.07 12.44
CA GLU A 208 14.51 -23.18 10.99
C GLU A 208 13.28 -23.66 10.22
N SER A 209 12.45 -24.49 10.86
CA SER A 209 11.19 -25.02 10.29
C SER A 209 10.04 -23.99 10.26
N THR A 210 10.24 -22.78 10.79
CA THR A 210 9.20 -21.74 10.79
C THR A 210 8.77 -21.39 9.36
N PRO A 211 7.46 -21.48 9.04
CA PRO A 211 6.96 -21.28 7.70
C PRO A 211 7.10 -19.81 7.24
N VAL A 212 7.45 -19.67 5.98
CA VAL A 212 7.59 -18.37 5.31
C VAL A 212 6.86 -18.39 3.98
N ALA A 213 6.08 -17.34 3.73
CA ALA A 213 5.53 -17.06 2.40
C ALA A 213 6.12 -15.75 1.87
N ILE A 214 6.51 -15.74 0.59
CA ILE A 214 6.84 -14.52 -0.14
C ILE A 214 5.85 -14.39 -1.28
N ILE A 215 5.18 -13.23 -1.35
CA ILE A 215 4.16 -12.96 -2.36
C ILE A 215 4.61 -11.75 -3.17
N GLU A 216 4.99 -12.01 -4.42
CA GLU A 216 5.38 -11.00 -5.41
C GLU A 216 4.13 -10.51 -6.14
N LYS A 217 4.04 -9.21 -6.38
CA LYS A 217 2.94 -8.55 -7.10
C LYS A 217 1.55 -8.98 -6.62
N GLY A 218 1.40 -9.05 -5.31
CA GLY A 218 0.16 -9.50 -4.68
C GLY A 218 -1.06 -8.74 -5.18
N THR A 219 -2.18 -9.46 -5.38
CA THR A 219 -3.46 -9.03 -5.95
C THR A 219 -3.45 -8.66 -7.44
N CYS A 220 -2.29 -8.70 -8.10
CA CYS A 220 -2.21 -8.51 -9.56
C CYS A 220 -2.37 -9.83 -10.30
N SER A 221 -2.70 -9.78 -11.60
CA SER A 221 -2.89 -10.96 -12.45
C SER A 221 -1.63 -11.83 -12.59
N ASP A 222 -0.45 -11.24 -12.38
CA ASP A 222 0.86 -11.89 -12.41
C ASP A 222 1.43 -12.14 -11.00
N GLN A 223 0.55 -12.24 -9.99
CA GLN A 223 0.92 -12.62 -8.63
C GLN A 223 1.67 -13.95 -8.60
N ARG A 224 2.79 -13.98 -7.89
CA ARG A 224 3.55 -15.20 -7.61
C ARG A 224 3.61 -15.45 -6.11
N ILE A 225 3.43 -16.70 -5.71
CA ILE A 225 3.48 -17.13 -4.30
C ILE A 225 4.58 -18.17 -4.16
N LEU A 226 5.45 -17.94 -3.19
CA LEU A 226 6.55 -18.83 -2.85
C LEU A 226 6.39 -19.22 -1.39
N ILE A 227 6.34 -20.50 -1.11
CA ILE A 227 6.21 -21.07 0.24
C ILE A 227 7.47 -21.85 0.57
N GLY A 228 7.97 -21.68 1.77
CA GLY A 228 9.13 -22.37 2.31
C GLY A 228 9.20 -22.25 3.83
N THR A 229 10.40 -22.43 4.36
CA THR A 229 10.74 -22.25 5.76
C THR A 229 11.93 -21.29 5.89
N LEU A 230 12.26 -20.84 7.08
CA LEU A 230 13.46 -20.03 7.30
C LEU A 230 14.73 -20.71 6.80
N GLU A 231 14.79 -22.06 6.85
CA GLU A 231 15.92 -22.87 6.38
C GLU A 231 16.14 -22.72 4.86
N ASN A 232 15.08 -22.73 4.06
CA ASN A 232 15.20 -22.87 2.60
C ASN A 232 14.74 -21.67 1.79
N ILE A 233 14.07 -20.70 2.41
CA ILE A 233 13.43 -19.58 1.69
C ILE A 233 14.43 -18.76 0.88
N LEU A 234 15.68 -18.63 1.34
CA LEU A 234 16.72 -17.89 0.61
C LEU A 234 17.05 -18.54 -0.73
N ASN A 235 17.13 -19.86 -0.76
CA ASN A 235 17.41 -20.63 -1.97
C ASN A 235 16.25 -20.56 -2.96
N LEU A 236 15.02 -20.57 -2.44
CA LEU A 236 13.81 -20.54 -3.24
C LEU A 236 13.53 -19.16 -3.86
N SER A 237 13.98 -18.07 -3.22
CA SER A 237 13.61 -16.69 -3.57
C SER A 237 14.57 -15.95 -4.47
N VAL A 238 15.52 -16.64 -5.13
CA VAL A 238 16.60 -16.03 -5.93
C VAL A 238 16.10 -15.09 -7.03
N ASP A 239 14.94 -15.39 -7.64
CA ASP A 239 14.37 -14.64 -8.76
C ASP A 239 13.21 -13.72 -8.37
N ILE A 240 12.86 -13.62 -7.09
CA ILE A 240 11.79 -12.77 -6.59
C ILE A 240 12.15 -11.29 -6.74
N LYS A 241 11.21 -10.55 -7.31
CA LYS A 241 11.36 -9.11 -7.57
C LYS A 241 10.41 -8.29 -6.69
N TYR A 242 10.67 -7.02 -6.66
CA TYR A 242 9.82 -6.00 -6.06
C TYR A 242 8.62 -5.65 -6.97
N PRO A 243 7.44 -5.33 -6.44
CA PRO A 243 7.07 -5.37 -5.03
C PRO A 243 6.77 -6.79 -4.51
N ALA A 244 7.20 -7.08 -3.28
CA ALA A 244 6.90 -8.34 -2.63
C ALA A 244 6.67 -8.16 -1.13
N LEU A 245 5.79 -8.99 -0.56
CA LEU A 245 5.46 -9.05 0.86
C LEU A 245 5.97 -10.38 1.43
N ILE A 246 6.51 -10.34 2.64
CA ILE A 246 6.99 -11.53 3.35
C ILE A 246 6.06 -11.78 4.54
N ILE A 247 5.63 -13.03 4.72
CA ILE A 247 4.80 -13.48 5.84
C ILE A 247 5.52 -14.61 6.53
N ILE A 248 5.66 -14.53 7.85
CA ILE A 248 6.34 -15.53 8.68
C ILE A 248 5.41 -15.95 9.81
N GLY A 249 5.22 -17.24 9.99
CA GLY A 249 4.38 -17.81 11.04
C GLY A 249 3.61 -19.05 10.61
N GLU A 250 3.06 -19.77 11.57
CA GLU A 250 2.35 -21.04 11.35
C GLU A 250 1.10 -20.91 10.47
N VAL A 251 0.52 -19.72 10.36
CA VAL A 251 -0.63 -19.44 9.47
C VAL A 251 -0.34 -19.74 8.01
N VAL A 252 0.92 -19.73 7.59
CA VAL A 252 1.32 -20.05 6.22
C VAL A 252 0.97 -21.50 5.84
N LYS A 253 1.01 -22.42 6.78
CA LYS A 253 0.63 -23.82 6.57
C LYS A 253 -0.87 -24.01 6.30
N LEU A 254 -1.71 -23.13 6.87
CA LEU A 254 -3.16 -23.20 6.70
C LEU A 254 -3.60 -23.01 5.23
N ARG A 255 -2.75 -22.40 4.43
CA ARG A 255 -3.00 -22.26 3.00
C ARG A 255 -3.28 -23.60 2.31
N GLU A 256 -2.49 -24.61 2.58
CA GLU A 256 -2.67 -25.94 1.97
C GLU A 256 -3.98 -26.58 2.43
N GLU A 257 -4.34 -26.44 3.68
CA GLU A 257 -5.59 -26.95 4.24
C GLU A 257 -6.82 -26.24 3.63
N MET A 258 -6.73 -24.93 3.43
CA MET A 258 -7.83 -24.10 2.88
C MET A 258 -8.01 -24.26 1.37
N LEU A 259 -6.95 -24.56 0.62
CA LEU A 259 -6.97 -24.66 -0.85
C LEU A 259 -7.15 -26.09 -1.37
N GLN A 260 -7.50 -27.05 -0.54
CA GLN A 260 -7.80 -28.44 -0.96
C GLN A 260 -8.94 -28.54 -1.99
N GLN A 261 -9.68 -27.47 -2.23
CA GLN A 261 -10.50 -27.30 -3.42
C GLN A 261 -9.90 -26.20 -4.29
N PRO A 262 -9.81 -26.37 -5.64
CA PRO A 262 -9.33 -25.30 -6.51
C PRO A 262 -10.31 -24.12 -6.40
N VAL A 263 -9.95 -23.09 -5.63
CA VAL A 263 -10.60 -21.80 -5.72
C VAL A 263 -10.25 -21.29 -7.12
N SER A 264 -11.19 -21.40 -8.03
CA SER A 264 -11.07 -20.80 -9.36
C SER A 264 -11.13 -19.29 -9.22
N LEU A 265 -9.97 -18.68 -8.94
CA LEU A 265 -9.78 -17.21 -8.87
C LEU A 265 -10.00 -16.52 -10.23
N ASN A 266 -10.38 -17.27 -11.28
CA ASN A 266 -10.51 -16.77 -12.65
C ASN A 266 -11.93 -16.40 -13.07
N LYS A 267 -12.89 -16.24 -12.14
CA LYS A 267 -14.28 -15.84 -12.50
C LYS A 267 -14.72 -14.49 -11.94
N SER A 268 -13.81 -13.61 -11.50
CA SER A 268 -14.19 -12.27 -11.04
C SER A 268 -14.71 -11.34 -12.15
N ASN A 269 -14.45 -11.65 -13.42
CA ASN A 269 -14.92 -10.79 -14.52
C ASN A 269 -16.41 -10.97 -14.89
N GLU A 270 -17.13 -11.98 -14.37
CA GLU A 270 -18.54 -12.19 -14.72
C GLU A 270 -19.53 -11.67 -13.67
N LEU A 271 -19.10 -11.47 -12.42
CA LEU A 271 -20.02 -11.09 -11.33
C LEU A 271 -20.45 -9.61 -11.35
N PHE A 272 -19.65 -8.71 -11.93
CA PHE A 272 -19.96 -7.26 -11.91
C PHE A 272 -20.68 -6.74 -13.15
N HIS A 273 -20.88 -7.54 -14.20
CA HIS A 273 -21.68 -7.11 -15.36
C HIS A 273 -23.19 -7.07 -15.11
N ASN A 274 -23.67 -7.62 -14.00
CA ASN A 274 -25.10 -7.71 -13.68
C ASN A 274 -25.60 -6.75 -12.60
N TYR A 275 -24.74 -5.88 -12.03
CA TYR A 275 -25.20 -4.86 -11.08
C TYR A 275 -25.70 -3.60 -11.80
N LYS A 276 -26.77 -3.73 -12.58
CA LYS A 276 -27.48 -2.57 -13.15
C LYS A 276 -28.49 -1.94 -12.22
N ASP A 277 -28.91 -2.59 -11.13
CA ASP A 277 -29.96 -2.06 -10.25
C ASP A 277 -29.61 -2.24 -8.77
N PHE A 278 -28.84 -1.28 -8.23
CA PHE A 278 -28.64 -1.16 -6.78
C PHE A 278 -29.92 -0.73 -6.01
N ASN A 279 -30.97 -0.37 -6.71
CA ASN A 279 -32.23 0.11 -6.10
C ASN A 279 -33.17 -1.01 -5.64
N GLU A 280 -32.99 -2.25 -6.06
CA GLU A 280 -33.85 -3.37 -5.65
C GLU A 280 -33.48 -4.03 -4.31
N VAL A 281 -32.24 -3.85 -3.83
CA VAL A 281 -31.79 -4.53 -2.60
C VAL A 281 -32.24 -3.84 -1.31
N LEU A 282 -32.67 -2.58 -1.38
CA LEU A 282 -33.13 -1.82 -0.21
C LEU A 282 -34.59 -2.11 0.19
N THR A 283 -35.35 -2.89 -0.58
CA THR A 283 -36.76 -3.20 -0.29
C THR A 283 -36.96 -4.43 0.60
N TYR A 284 -35.90 -5.15 1.01
CA TYR A 284 -36.02 -6.36 1.83
C TYR A 284 -35.63 -6.17 3.32
N ILE A 285 -35.34 -4.94 3.74
CA ILE A 285 -35.05 -4.64 5.15
C ILE A 285 -35.90 -3.44 5.57
N SER A 286 -37.19 -3.63 5.58
CA SER A 286 -38.16 -2.78 6.28
C SER A 286 -39.16 -3.65 7.02
#